data_529570c7ff636fcf157a947bc5904657
#
_entry.id   529570c7ff636fcf157a947bc5904657
#
_cell.length_a   1.000
_cell.length_b   1.000
_cell.length_c   1.000
_cell.angle_alpha   90.00
_cell.angle_beta   90.00
_cell.angle_gamma   90.00
#
_symmetry.space_group_name_H-M   'P 1'
#
loop_
_entity.id
_entity.type
_entity.pdbx_description
1 polymer ?
#
loop_
_entity_poly.entity_id
_entity_poly.type
_entity_poly.pdbx_seq_one_letter_code
_entity_poly.pdbx_strand_id
1 'polypeptide(L)'
;MTWIKICGTTSERDADIAIRAGANALGFIMAPSPRQVTDTMAYSIGTVAPKEVERIGVFVNEELTVLAQIARFCKFTGVQLHGDETAEYIAELRTLLPGMKMLKSVTIDELANRMPASGCRFPPRPRDNVPDAWLLDQRTPEKRGGTGQTFDWERAKSLLRNPAQPVIVAGGLNARNVGAALATLHPWGVDVASGVESFPGRKHPGAVAQFIDAVRQFDSANSAQASRAQKGSEL
;
A
#
# COMPACT_ATOMS: atom_id res chain seq x y z
N MET A 1 -12.24 -8.30 -4.17
CA MET A 1 -11.83 -7.07 -4.91
C MET A 1 -10.50 -6.60 -4.37
N THR A 2 -9.57 -6.25 -5.25
CA THR A 2 -8.23 -5.75 -4.91
C THR A 2 -8.31 -4.38 -4.22
N TRP A 3 -7.60 -4.20 -3.10
CA TRP A 3 -7.48 -2.92 -2.42
C TRP A 3 -6.51 -2.00 -3.18
N ILE A 4 -6.88 -0.72 -3.38
CA ILE A 4 -6.13 0.25 -4.19
C ILE A 4 -5.79 1.47 -3.36
N LYS A 5 -4.48 1.78 -3.24
CA LYS A 5 -4.00 3.01 -2.61
C LYS A 5 -3.39 3.95 -3.66
N ILE A 6 -3.79 5.21 -3.62
CA ILE A 6 -3.17 6.29 -4.38
C ILE A 6 -2.28 7.09 -3.43
N CYS A 7 -0.97 6.96 -3.57
CA CYS A 7 0.02 7.50 -2.66
C CYS A 7 0.60 8.83 -3.13
N GLY A 8 1.03 9.69 -2.18
CA GLY A 8 1.57 11.01 -2.47
C GLY A 8 0.50 12.01 -2.89
N THR A 9 -0.62 12.03 -2.16
CA THR A 9 -1.71 13.01 -2.31
C THR A 9 -1.27 14.33 -1.67
N THR A 10 -1.20 15.40 -2.44
CA THR A 10 -0.69 16.71 -1.99
C THR A 10 -1.72 17.83 -2.06
N SER A 11 -2.92 17.57 -2.58
CA SER A 11 -3.99 18.55 -2.69
C SER A 11 -5.37 17.92 -2.58
N GLU A 12 -6.38 18.72 -2.23
CA GLU A 12 -7.79 18.28 -2.23
C GLU A 12 -8.24 17.82 -3.63
N ARG A 13 -7.71 18.47 -4.68
CA ARG A 13 -7.95 18.06 -6.07
C ARG A 13 -7.42 16.64 -6.34
N ASP A 14 -6.21 16.31 -5.88
CA ASP A 14 -5.65 14.98 -6.06
C ASP A 14 -6.43 13.93 -5.28
N ALA A 15 -6.91 14.29 -4.08
CA ALA A 15 -7.79 13.45 -3.28
C ALA A 15 -9.12 13.19 -4.01
N ASP A 16 -9.80 14.23 -4.51
CA ASP A 16 -11.06 14.13 -5.25
C ASP A 16 -10.90 13.25 -6.51
N ILE A 17 -9.81 13.42 -7.28
CA ILE A 17 -9.51 12.58 -8.45
C ILE A 17 -9.42 11.09 -8.05
N ALA A 18 -8.68 10.77 -6.98
CA ALA A 18 -8.50 9.39 -6.53
C ALA A 18 -9.80 8.78 -5.99
N ILE A 19 -10.54 9.54 -5.19
CA ILE A 19 -11.82 9.12 -4.59
C ILE A 19 -12.85 8.83 -5.67
N ARG A 20 -13.04 9.75 -6.62
CA ARG A 20 -14.02 9.58 -7.73
C ARG A 20 -13.67 8.41 -8.64
N ALA A 21 -12.38 8.12 -8.80
CA ALA A 21 -11.96 6.97 -9.57
C ALA A 21 -12.15 5.63 -8.83
N GLY A 22 -12.42 5.63 -7.51
CA GLY A 22 -12.69 4.44 -6.72
C GLY A 22 -11.48 3.89 -5.95
N ALA A 23 -10.55 4.77 -5.53
CA ALA A 23 -9.48 4.40 -4.61
C ALA A 23 -10.04 3.99 -3.24
N ASN A 24 -9.43 2.97 -2.63
CA ASN A 24 -9.76 2.52 -1.28
C ASN A 24 -8.99 3.32 -0.23
N ALA A 25 -7.82 3.89 -0.59
CA ALA A 25 -6.98 4.65 0.33
C ALA A 25 -6.22 5.79 -0.36
N LEU A 26 -5.99 6.86 0.40
CA LEU A 26 -5.10 7.96 0.07
C LEU A 26 -3.84 7.87 0.92
N GLY A 27 -2.66 8.05 0.32
CA GLY A 27 -1.38 8.11 1.03
C GLY A 27 -0.86 9.54 1.14
N PHE A 28 -0.49 9.96 2.35
CA PHE A 28 0.08 11.27 2.68
C PHE A 28 1.52 11.09 3.13
N ILE A 29 2.49 11.63 2.39
CA ILE A 29 3.91 11.45 2.71
C ILE A 29 4.32 12.52 3.71
N MET A 30 4.65 12.10 4.93
CA MET A 30 5.08 12.96 6.03
C MET A 30 6.62 13.11 6.10
N ALA A 31 7.36 12.27 5.37
CA ALA A 31 8.81 12.30 5.32
C ALA A 31 9.35 13.17 4.15
N PRO A 32 10.62 13.63 4.20
CA PRO A 32 11.24 14.41 3.13
C PRO A 32 11.09 13.76 1.75
N SER A 33 10.39 14.43 0.85
CA SER A 33 10.04 13.94 -0.48
C SER A 33 9.51 15.10 -1.33
N PRO A 34 9.60 15.04 -2.69
CA PRO A 34 8.88 15.96 -3.55
C PRO A 34 7.35 15.93 -3.39
N ARG A 35 6.83 14.95 -2.65
CA ARG A 35 5.39 14.75 -2.37
C ARG A 35 5.06 14.93 -0.89
N GLN A 36 5.99 15.49 -0.12
CA GLN A 36 5.78 15.73 1.30
C GLN A 36 4.66 16.76 1.51
N VAL A 37 3.82 16.50 2.49
CA VAL A 37 2.80 17.43 2.99
C VAL A 37 3.06 17.72 4.47
N THR A 38 2.62 18.91 4.92
CA THR A 38 2.58 19.21 6.35
C THR A 38 1.40 18.49 7.01
N ASP A 39 1.42 18.37 8.33
CA ASP A 39 0.32 17.82 9.12
C ASP A 39 -1.00 18.57 8.88
N THR A 40 -0.94 19.90 8.84
CA THR A 40 -2.09 20.75 8.56
C THR A 40 -2.65 20.55 7.14
N MET A 41 -1.78 20.39 6.14
CA MET A 41 -2.19 20.04 4.77
C MET A 41 -2.82 18.65 4.72
N ALA A 42 -2.19 17.65 5.33
CA ALA A 42 -2.71 16.28 5.38
C ALA A 42 -4.07 16.22 6.07
N TYR A 43 -4.26 16.96 7.16
CA TYR A 43 -5.54 17.10 7.84
C TYR A 43 -6.61 17.69 6.91
N SER A 44 -6.33 18.87 6.30
CA SER A 44 -7.28 19.54 5.40
C SER A 44 -7.68 18.64 4.24
N ILE A 45 -6.70 18.07 3.52
CA ILE A 45 -6.96 17.19 2.39
C ILE A 45 -7.73 15.94 2.83
N GLY A 46 -7.41 15.39 4.01
CA GLY A 46 -8.06 14.19 4.55
C GLY A 46 -9.54 14.42 4.88
N THR A 47 -9.97 15.67 5.13
CA THR A 47 -11.36 15.97 5.48
C THR A 47 -12.33 15.83 4.31
N VAL A 48 -11.86 15.92 3.06
CA VAL A 48 -12.71 15.71 1.87
C VAL A 48 -12.94 14.22 1.57
N ALA A 49 -12.17 13.32 2.21
CA ALA A 49 -12.31 11.89 2.00
C ALA A 49 -13.53 11.33 2.76
N PRO A 50 -14.41 10.56 2.11
CA PRO A 50 -15.46 9.81 2.78
C PRO A 50 -14.88 8.84 3.83
N LYS A 51 -15.69 8.42 4.79
CA LYS A 51 -15.23 7.52 5.87
C LYS A 51 -14.73 6.17 5.36
N GLU A 52 -15.25 5.73 4.23
CA GLU A 52 -14.93 4.47 3.56
C GLU A 52 -13.55 4.50 2.89
N VAL A 53 -13.00 5.70 2.64
CA VAL A 53 -11.66 5.87 2.05
C VAL A 53 -10.64 6.06 3.17
N GLU A 54 -9.70 5.14 3.24
CA GLU A 54 -8.66 5.16 4.26
C GLU A 54 -7.68 6.32 4.04
N ARG A 55 -7.17 6.89 5.12
CA ARG A 55 -6.16 7.94 5.14
C ARG A 55 -4.91 7.39 5.77
N ILE A 56 -3.87 7.17 4.96
CA ILE A 56 -2.64 6.50 5.36
C ILE A 56 -1.49 7.51 5.41
N GLY A 57 -0.99 7.82 6.60
CA GLY A 57 0.24 8.61 6.75
C GLY A 57 1.48 7.76 6.47
N VAL A 58 2.40 8.24 5.63
CA VAL A 58 3.64 7.52 5.27
C VAL A 58 4.81 8.19 5.98
N PHE A 59 5.50 7.43 6.81
CA PHE A 59 6.60 7.87 7.66
C PHE A 59 7.88 7.10 7.37
N VAL A 60 9.03 7.71 7.65
CA VAL A 60 10.35 7.11 7.46
C VAL A 60 11.19 7.39 8.70
N ASN A 61 11.39 6.37 9.55
CA ASN A 61 12.20 6.46 10.77
C ASN A 61 11.82 7.65 11.67
N GLU A 62 10.54 7.99 11.74
CA GLU A 62 10.04 9.08 12.57
C GLU A 62 10.10 8.67 14.05
N GLU A 63 10.26 9.65 14.93
CA GLU A 63 10.19 9.41 16.37
C GLU A 63 8.75 8.96 16.73
N LEU A 64 8.66 7.95 17.60
CA LEU A 64 7.43 7.19 17.86
C LEU A 64 6.29 8.07 18.40
N THR A 65 6.61 8.98 19.32
CA THR A 65 5.61 9.88 19.93
C THR A 65 5.19 10.97 18.94
N VAL A 66 6.11 11.46 18.12
CA VAL A 66 5.85 12.45 17.06
C VAL A 66 4.92 11.85 16.00
N LEU A 67 5.24 10.62 15.51
CA LEU A 67 4.36 9.90 14.60
C LEU A 67 2.96 9.74 15.16
N ALA A 68 2.85 9.30 16.43
CA ALA A 68 1.55 9.10 17.07
C ALA A 68 0.75 10.40 17.21
N GLN A 69 1.41 11.52 17.50
CA GLN A 69 0.77 12.84 17.57
C GLN A 69 0.24 13.29 16.20
N ILE A 70 1.09 13.19 15.15
CA ILE A 70 0.70 13.53 13.78
C ILE A 70 -0.46 12.65 13.31
N ALA A 71 -0.39 11.34 13.55
CA ALA A 71 -1.42 10.40 13.12
C ALA A 71 -2.79 10.72 13.73
N ARG A 72 -2.82 11.09 15.02
CA ARG A 72 -4.06 11.52 15.70
C ARG A 72 -4.55 12.85 15.19
N PHE A 73 -3.66 13.85 15.06
CA PHE A 73 -4.00 15.18 14.57
C PHE A 73 -4.61 15.11 13.15
N CYS A 74 -3.96 14.40 12.23
CA CYS A 74 -4.42 14.22 10.85
C CYS A 74 -5.62 13.28 10.72
N LYS A 75 -6.07 12.65 11.80
CA LYS A 75 -7.15 11.64 11.79
C LYS A 75 -6.87 10.52 10.77
N PHE A 76 -5.63 10.07 10.69
CA PHE A 76 -5.29 8.93 9.85
C PHE A 76 -6.02 7.67 10.33
N THR A 77 -6.39 6.83 9.38
CA THR A 77 -6.98 5.51 9.66
C THR A 77 -5.91 4.41 9.69
N GLY A 78 -4.73 4.73 9.20
CA GLY A 78 -3.57 3.86 9.23
C GLY A 78 -2.28 4.62 9.01
N VAL A 79 -1.17 3.96 9.30
CA VAL A 79 0.19 4.45 9.09
C VAL A 79 0.98 3.45 8.25
N GLN A 80 1.85 3.95 7.41
CA GLN A 80 2.81 3.18 6.63
C GLN A 80 4.22 3.52 7.09
N LEU A 81 4.92 2.52 7.61
CA LEU A 81 6.30 2.60 8.04
C LEU A 81 7.20 2.24 6.85
N HIS A 82 7.85 3.24 6.29
CA HIS A 82 8.60 3.12 5.03
C HIS A 82 10.13 3.20 5.22
N GLY A 83 10.59 3.23 6.46
CA GLY A 83 11.98 3.25 6.88
C GLY A 83 12.49 1.87 7.31
N ASP A 84 13.32 1.87 8.36
CA ASP A 84 13.95 0.68 8.93
C ASP A 84 13.32 0.30 10.28
N GLU A 85 12.08 0.76 10.53
CA GLU A 85 11.33 0.55 11.78
C GLU A 85 11.26 -0.94 12.11
N THR A 86 11.59 -1.28 13.36
CA THR A 86 11.69 -2.67 13.83
C THR A 86 10.34 -3.24 14.28
N ALA A 87 10.32 -4.52 14.62
CA ALA A 87 9.14 -5.17 15.19
C ALA A 87 8.77 -4.58 16.57
N GLU A 88 9.78 -4.20 17.36
CA GLU A 88 9.60 -3.54 18.65
C GLU A 88 8.95 -2.17 18.47
N TYR A 89 9.40 -1.39 17.48
CA TYR A 89 8.78 -0.11 17.14
C TYR A 89 7.29 -0.29 16.79
N ILE A 90 6.94 -1.33 16.01
CA ILE A 90 5.55 -1.63 15.67
C ILE A 90 4.74 -1.97 16.94
N ALA A 91 5.31 -2.78 17.84
CA ALA A 91 4.64 -3.16 19.09
C ALA A 91 4.36 -1.95 19.98
N GLU A 92 5.35 -1.08 20.16
CA GLU A 92 5.19 0.15 20.94
C GLU A 92 4.18 1.11 20.28
N LEU A 93 4.26 1.26 18.95
CA LEU A 93 3.31 2.12 18.23
C LEU A 93 1.86 1.62 18.37
N ARG A 94 1.63 0.31 18.42
CA ARG A 94 0.29 -0.23 18.66
C ARG A 94 -0.26 0.14 20.01
N THR A 95 0.58 0.29 21.03
CA THR A 95 0.12 0.75 22.36
C THR A 95 -0.31 2.22 22.33
N LEU A 96 0.40 3.03 21.54
CA LEU A 96 0.08 4.44 21.36
C LEU A 96 -1.14 4.66 20.44
N LEU A 97 -1.31 3.82 19.41
CA LEU A 97 -2.34 3.96 18.38
C LEU A 97 -3.20 2.68 18.30
N PRO A 98 -3.97 2.36 19.34
CA PRO A 98 -4.79 1.15 19.36
C PRO A 98 -5.83 1.18 18.22
N GLY A 99 -5.94 0.06 17.48
CA GLY A 99 -6.89 -0.08 16.39
C GLY A 99 -6.49 0.59 15.06
N MET A 100 -5.37 1.33 15.01
CA MET A 100 -4.86 1.91 13.78
C MET A 100 -4.19 0.85 12.90
N LYS A 101 -4.52 0.84 11.60
CA LYS A 101 -3.89 -0.05 10.62
C LYS A 101 -2.41 0.30 10.46
N MET A 102 -1.55 -0.70 10.47
CA MET A 102 -0.10 -0.55 10.29
C MET A 102 0.38 -1.30 9.06
N LEU A 103 0.90 -0.57 8.09
CA LEU A 103 1.55 -1.10 6.91
C LEU A 103 3.06 -0.99 7.09
N LYS A 104 3.83 -2.01 6.68
CA LYS A 104 5.30 -1.95 6.72
C LYS A 104 5.85 -2.19 5.33
N SER A 105 6.62 -1.23 4.83
CA SER A 105 7.32 -1.37 3.55
C SER A 105 8.54 -2.28 3.70
N VAL A 106 8.70 -3.20 2.76
CA VAL A 106 9.82 -4.15 2.67
C VAL A 106 10.24 -4.35 1.21
N THR A 107 11.50 -4.68 1.01
CA THR A 107 12.02 -5.20 -0.26
C THR A 107 11.76 -6.70 -0.39
N ILE A 108 11.97 -7.26 -1.59
CA ILE A 108 11.91 -8.72 -1.79
C ILE A 108 12.88 -9.45 -0.87
N ASP A 109 14.11 -8.95 -0.71
CA ASP A 109 15.13 -9.58 0.12
C ASP A 109 14.76 -9.54 1.60
N GLU A 110 14.25 -8.42 2.07
CA GLU A 110 13.77 -8.30 3.45
C GLU A 110 12.57 -9.20 3.71
N LEU A 111 11.64 -9.32 2.76
CA LEU A 111 10.51 -10.23 2.88
C LEU A 111 10.97 -11.69 2.89
N ALA A 112 11.88 -12.07 1.99
CA ALA A 112 12.43 -13.43 1.92
C ALA A 112 13.14 -13.83 3.23
N ASN A 113 13.91 -12.92 3.83
CA ASN A 113 14.59 -13.15 5.10
C ASN A 113 13.64 -13.26 6.30
N ARG A 114 12.42 -12.72 6.18
CA ARG A 114 11.39 -12.80 7.22
C ARG A 114 10.49 -14.04 7.07
N MET A 115 10.48 -14.65 5.88
CA MET A 115 9.75 -15.88 5.61
C MET A 115 10.62 -17.10 5.92
N PRO A 116 10.16 -18.07 6.72
CA PRO A 116 10.93 -19.30 6.98
C PRO A 116 11.11 -20.11 5.69
N ALA A 117 12.31 -20.62 5.47
CA ALA A 117 12.72 -21.40 4.29
C ALA A 117 11.90 -22.67 4.02
N SER A 118 11.08 -23.11 4.94
CA SER A 118 10.35 -24.39 4.89
C SER A 118 8.85 -24.22 5.00
N GLY A 119 8.18 -23.46 4.20
CA GLY A 119 6.70 -23.51 4.09
C GLY A 119 5.91 -23.56 5.43
N CYS A 120 6.60 -23.48 6.56
CA CYS A 120 5.99 -23.45 7.88
C CYS A 120 5.20 -22.15 7.99
N ARG A 121 3.92 -22.25 8.25
CA ARG A 121 3.14 -21.16 8.79
C ARG A 121 4.00 -20.48 9.86
N PHE A 122 4.16 -19.16 9.77
CA PHE A 122 4.77 -18.40 10.86
C PHE A 122 4.22 -18.92 12.18
N PRO A 123 5.09 -19.17 13.21
CA PRO A 123 4.56 -19.36 14.53
C PRO A 123 3.64 -18.18 14.82
N PRO A 124 2.52 -18.38 15.53
CA PRO A 124 1.63 -17.29 15.91
C PRO A 124 2.48 -16.31 16.72
N ARG A 125 3.09 -15.33 16.05
CA ARG A 125 3.69 -14.20 16.74
C ARG A 125 2.55 -13.43 17.39
N PRO A 126 2.73 -12.89 18.58
CA PRO A 126 1.78 -11.93 19.11
C PRO A 126 1.46 -10.93 18.00
N ARG A 127 0.18 -10.67 17.76
CA ARG A 127 -0.27 -9.74 16.70
C ARG A 127 0.31 -8.34 16.86
N ASP A 128 0.90 -8.06 18.00
CA ASP A 128 1.33 -6.75 18.43
C ASP A 128 2.61 -6.25 17.75
N ASN A 129 3.50 -7.15 17.29
CA ASN A 129 4.79 -6.81 16.70
C ASN A 129 4.91 -7.09 15.18
N VAL A 130 3.78 -7.38 14.53
CA VAL A 130 3.74 -7.56 13.07
C VAL A 130 2.79 -6.52 12.45
N PRO A 131 3.04 -6.05 11.22
CA PRO A 131 2.12 -5.15 10.54
C PRO A 131 0.84 -5.88 10.13
N ASP A 132 -0.21 -5.10 9.87
CA ASP A 132 -1.47 -5.65 9.35
C ASP A 132 -1.34 -6.05 7.87
N ALA A 133 -0.42 -5.39 7.12
CA ALA A 133 -0.04 -5.80 5.78
C ALA A 133 1.40 -5.39 5.47
N TRP A 134 2.07 -6.18 4.63
CA TRP A 134 3.35 -5.84 4.03
C TRP A 134 3.13 -5.04 2.75
N LEU A 135 3.91 -3.99 2.56
CA LEU A 135 3.97 -3.26 1.29
C LEU A 135 5.30 -3.60 0.61
N LEU A 136 5.22 -4.38 -0.46
CA LEU A 136 6.39 -4.79 -1.23
C LEU A 136 6.73 -3.69 -2.22
N ASP A 137 7.85 -3.01 -2.02
CA ASP A 137 8.33 -1.92 -2.85
C ASP A 137 9.80 -2.12 -3.26
N GLN A 138 10.16 -1.59 -4.41
CA GLN A 138 11.56 -1.53 -4.81
C GLN A 138 12.21 -0.29 -4.21
N ARG A 139 12.98 -0.51 -3.15
CA ARG A 139 13.83 0.52 -2.53
C ARG A 139 15.27 0.32 -3.00
N THR A 140 15.96 1.43 -3.29
CA THR A 140 17.43 1.42 -3.38
C THR A 140 17.99 2.19 -2.19
N PRO A 141 19.28 1.96 -1.81
CA PRO A 141 19.92 2.71 -0.73
C PRO A 141 19.81 4.23 -0.92
N GLU A 142 19.82 4.70 -2.18
CA GLU A 142 19.78 6.13 -2.53
C GLU A 142 18.35 6.67 -2.66
N LYS A 143 17.34 5.79 -2.90
CA LYS A 143 15.94 6.19 -3.11
C LYS A 143 14.98 5.24 -2.41
N ARG A 144 14.34 5.71 -1.36
CA ARG A 144 13.29 5.00 -0.62
C ARG A 144 11.92 5.15 -1.31
N GLY A 145 11.79 4.59 -2.55
CA GLY A 145 10.56 4.60 -3.35
C GLY A 145 10.56 5.58 -4.53
N GLY A 146 9.56 5.47 -5.39
CA GLY A 146 9.38 6.37 -6.54
C GLY A 146 10.41 6.22 -7.67
N THR A 147 11.12 5.09 -7.75
CA THR A 147 12.15 4.83 -8.77
C THR A 147 11.56 4.63 -10.17
N GLY A 148 10.26 4.32 -10.26
CA GLY A 148 9.59 4.00 -11.53
C GLY A 148 9.96 2.64 -12.13
N GLN A 149 10.84 1.87 -11.47
CA GLN A 149 11.23 0.53 -11.88
C GLN A 149 10.40 -0.52 -11.16
N THR A 150 10.06 -1.61 -11.84
CA THR A 150 9.42 -2.79 -11.24
C THR A 150 10.50 -3.75 -10.73
N PHE A 151 10.21 -4.43 -9.61
CA PHE A 151 11.05 -5.52 -9.11
C PHE A 151 10.80 -6.82 -9.89
N ASP A 152 11.64 -7.84 -9.65
CA ASP A 152 11.48 -9.17 -10.24
C ASP A 152 10.22 -9.86 -9.67
N TRP A 153 9.13 -9.82 -10.44
CA TRP A 153 7.85 -10.41 -10.05
C TRP A 153 7.90 -11.94 -9.97
N GLU A 154 8.70 -12.60 -10.81
CA GLU A 154 8.80 -14.08 -10.76
C GLU A 154 9.45 -14.52 -9.46
N ARG A 155 10.46 -13.79 -8.99
CA ARG A 155 11.07 -14.03 -7.68
C ARG A 155 10.08 -13.78 -6.54
N ALA A 156 9.28 -12.71 -6.62
CA ALA A 156 8.27 -12.39 -5.62
C ALA A 156 7.13 -13.42 -5.57
N LYS A 157 6.73 -13.99 -6.70
CA LYS A 157 5.64 -14.94 -6.83
C LYS A 157 5.74 -16.12 -5.86
N SER A 158 6.95 -16.67 -5.69
CA SER A 158 7.16 -17.78 -4.75
C SER A 158 6.92 -17.38 -3.30
N LEU A 159 7.27 -16.14 -2.94
CA LEU A 159 7.08 -15.60 -1.59
C LEU A 159 5.63 -15.26 -1.30
N LEU A 160 4.84 -14.93 -2.33
CA LEU A 160 3.45 -14.48 -2.17
C LEU A 160 2.41 -15.60 -2.26
N ARG A 161 2.82 -16.87 -2.41
CA ARG A 161 1.86 -18.01 -2.54
C ARG A 161 0.96 -18.21 -1.33
N ASN A 162 1.46 -17.99 -0.11
CA ASN A 162 0.70 -18.13 1.14
C ASN A 162 1.27 -17.18 2.21
N PRO A 163 1.16 -15.88 2.05
CA PRO A 163 1.68 -14.93 3.03
C PRO A 163 0.84 -14.98 4.31
N ALA A 164 1.50 -14.91 5.46
CA ALA A 164 0.81 -14.88 6.76
C ALA A 164 0.02 -13.59 6.98
N GLN A 165 0.46 -12.50 6.37
CA GLN A 165 -0.23 -11.20 6.33
C GLN A 165 -0.53 -10.81 4.88
N PRO A 166 -1.57 -10.00 4.65
CA PRO A 166 -1.84 -9.41 3.34
C PRO A 166 -0.61 -8.71 2.76
N VAL A 167 -0.41 -8.83 1.44
CA VAL A 167 0.67 -8.13 0.75
C VAL A 167 0.10 -7.13 -0.25
N ILE A 168 0.59 -5.91 -0.17
CA ILE A 168 0.34 -4.82 -1.11
C ILE A 168 1.55 -4.71 -2.01
N VAL A 169 1.34 -4.73 -3.33
CA VAL A 169 2.42 -4.54 -4.31
C VAL A 169 2.52 -3.08 -4.70
N ALA A 170 3.73 -2.55 -4.61
CA ALA A 170 4.10 -1.19 -5.01
C ALA A 170 5.29 -1.21 -5.98
N GLY A 171 5.90 -0.05 -6.23
CA GLY A 171 7.11 0.09 -7.04
C GLY A 171 6.86 0.01 -8.55
N GLY A 172 6.92 1.17 -9.23
CA GLY A 172 6.85 1.28 -10.69
C GLY A 172 5.52 0.87 -11.34
N LEU A 173 4.45 0.66 -10.56
CA LEU A 173 3.14 0.32 -11.09
C LEU A 173 2.53 1.50 -11.87
N ASN A 174 1.80 1.16 -12.92
CA ASN A 174 1.01 2.07 -13.75
C ASN A 174 -0.10 1.28 -14.47
N ALA A 175 -0.98 1.95 -15.22
CA ALA A 175 -2.10 1.31 -15.90
C ALA A 175 -1.69 0.21 -16.90
N ARG A 176 -0.46 0.27 -17.47
CA ARG A 176 0.00 -0.70 -18.48
C ARG A 176 0.50 -2.00 -17.87
N ASN A 177 0.98 -1.97 -16.62
CA ASN A 177 1.63 -3.14 -16.00
C ASN A 177 0.89 -3.71 -14.79
N VAL A 178 -0.07 -2.97 -14.19
CA VAL A 178 -0.78 -3.42 -13.00
C VAL A 178 -1.56 -4.73 -13.22
N GLY A 179 -2.17 -4.91 -14.39
CA GLY A 179 -2.87 -6.15 -14.73
C GLY A 179 -1.95 -7.38 -14.73
N ALA A 180 -0.74 -7.23 -15.28
CA ALA A 180 0.28 -8.29 -15.26
C ALA A 180 0.79 -8.56 -13.84
N ALA A 181 0.99 -7.52 -13.02
CA ALA A 181 1.36 -7.66 -11.61
C ALA A 181 0.30 -8.45 -10.83
N LEU A 182 -0.98 -8.12 -11.01
CA LEU A 182 -2.09 -8.82 -10.39
C LEU A 182 -2.18 -10.29 -10.81
N ALA A 183 -2.01 -10.57 -12.12
CA ALA A 183 -2.06 -11.93 -12.65
C ALA A 183 -0.89 -12.81 -12.17
N THR A 184 0.29 -12.20 -11.96
CA THR A 184 1.49 -12.94 -11.54
C THR A 184 1.55 -13.14 -10.03
N LEU A 185 1.21 -12.10 -9.27
CA LEU A 185 1.47 -12.04 -7.82
C LEU A 185 0.25 -12.31 -6.95
N HIS A 186 -0.96 -12.14 -7.50
CA HIS A 186 -2.22 -12.25 -6.75
C HIS A 186 -2.20 -11.50 -5.39
N PRO A 187 -1.75 -10.25 -5.34
CA PRO A 187 -1.63 -9.51 -4.09
C PRO A 187 -3.00 -9.18 -3.51
N TRP A 188 -3.04 -8.91 -2.19
CA TRP A 188 -4.23 -8.38 -1.54
C TRP A 188 -4.57 -6.95 -2.03
N GLY A 189 -3.56 -6.15 -2.33
CA GLY A 189 -3.73 -4.78 -2.78
C GLY A 189 -2.58 -4.27 -3.65
N VAL A 190 -2.78 -3.09 -4.22
CA VAL A 190 -1.78 -2.37 -5.02
C VAL A 190 -1.64 -0.93 -4.54
N ASP A 191 -0.43 -0.39 -4.63
CA ASP A 191 -0.10 0.99 -4.28
C ASP A 191 0.62 1.68 -5.43
N VAL A 192 0.18 2.87 -5.78
CA VAL A 192 0.78 3.65 -6.88
C VAL A 192 0.97 5.11 -6.48
N ALA A 193 2.13 5.68 -6.85
CA ALA A 193 2.43 7.09 -6.69
C ALA A 193 2.76 7.72 -8.03
N SER A 194 4.01 7.56 -8.52
CA SER A 194 4.52 8.22 -9.73
C SER A 194 3.84 7.76 -11.02
N GLY A 195 3.39 6.51 -11.09
CA GLY A 195 2.75 5.95 -12.30
C GLY A 195 1.41 6.58 -12.68
N VAL A 196 0.85 7.43 -11.81
CA VAL A 196 -0.41 8.15 -12.04
C VAL A 196 -0.26 9.67 -11.88
N GLU A 197 0.96 10.19 -12.04
CA GLU A 197 1.27 11.61 -11.90
C GLU A 197 1.61 12.27 -13.23
N SER A 198 1.28 13.56 -13.34
CA SER A 198 1.79 14.44 -14.42
C SER A 198 3.23 14.87 -14.11
N PHE A 199 3.53 15.15 -12.85
CA PHE A 199 4.84 15.42 -12.25
C PHE A 199 4.77 15.14 -10.75
N PRO A 200 5.91 14.99 -10.05
CA PRO A 200 5.92 14.63 -8.64
C PRO A 200 4.99 15.48 -7.79
N GLY A 201 4.06 14.83 -7.08
CA GLY A 201 3.06 15.49 -6.22
C GLY A 201 1.82 16.01 -6.95
N ARG A 202 1.61 15.73 -8.25
CA ARG A 202 0.38 16.11 -8.95
C ARG A 202 -0.21 14.94 -9.72
N LYS A 203 -1.38 14.50 -9.31
CA LYS A 203 -2.09 13.40 -9.96
C LYS A 203 -2.66 13.80 -11.32
N HIS A 204 -2.52 12.89 -12.29
CA HIS A 204 -3.13 13.03 -13.61
C HIS A 204 -4.48 12.31 -13.63
N PRO A 205 -5.63 13.00 -13.82
CA PRO A 205 -6.95 12.39 -13.70
C PRO A 205 -7.12 11.14 -14.57
N GLY A 206 -6.71 11.23 -15.84
CA GLY A 206 -6.82 10.11 -16.78
C GLY A 206 -5.92 8.92 -16.41
N ALA A 207 -4.73 9.16 -15.87
CA ALA A 207 -3.83 8.08 -15.45
C ALA A 207 -4.34 7.37 -14.19
N VAL A 208 -4.91 8.12 -13.23
CA VAL A 208 -5.56 7.55 -12.03
C VAL A 208 -6.75 6.69 -12.44
N ALA A 209 -7.63 7.20 -13.30
CA ALA A 209 -8.79 6.45 -13.79
C ALA A 209 -8.36 5.17 -14.51
N GLN A 210 -7.43 5.26 -15.48
CA GLN A 210 -6.94 4.11 -16.23
C GLN A 210 -6.28 3.05 -15.33
N PHE A 211 -5.56 3.47 -14.28
CA PHE A 211 -4.96 2.54 -13.33
C PHE A 211 -6.03 1.77 -12.55
N ILE A 212 -7.01 2.47 -12.00
CA ILE A 212 -8.09 1.87 -11.22
C ILE A 212 -8.96 0.99 -12.10
N ASP A 213 -9.30 1.44 -13.31
CA ASP A 213 -10.06 0.65 -14.28
C ASP A 213 -9.36 -0.67 -14.64
N ALA A 214 -8.03 -0.63 -14.86
CA ALA A 214 -7.26 -1.84 -15.14
C ALA A 214 -7.31 -2.86 -13.98
N VAL A 215 -7.26 -2.39 -12.72
CA VAL A 215 -7.43 -3.25 -11.55
C VAL A 215 -8.83 -3.83 -11.47
N ARG A 216 -9.88 -3.03 -11.67
CA ARG A 216 -11.28 -3.47 -11.60
C ARG A 216 -11.66 -4.43 -12.73
N GLN A 217 -11.11 -4.25 -13.92
CA GLN A 217 -11.26 -5.20 -15.03
C GLN A 217 -10.66 -6.56 -14.68
N PHE A 218 -9.47 -6.60 -14.08
CA PHE A 218 -8.87 -7.83 -13.59
C PHE A 218 -9.74 -8.53 -12.52
N ASP A 219 -10.23 -7.78 -11.53
CA ASP A 219 -11.11 -8.31 -10.48
C ASP A 219 -12.38 -8.94 -11.07
N SER A 220 -12.99 -8.26 -12.05
CA SER A 220 -14.23 -8.71 -12.70
C SER A 220 -14.00 -9.99 -13.52
N ALA A 221 -12.89 -10.07 -14.27
CA ALA A 221 -12.54 -11.25 -15.05
C ALA A 221 -12.33 -12.47 -14.15
N ASN A 222 -11.61 -12.32 -13.03
CA ASN A 222 -11.36 -13.40 -12.07
C ASN A 222 -12.66 -13.87 -11.39
N SER A 223 -13.54 -12.97 -11.03
CA SER A 223 -14.86 -13.32 -10.43
C SER A 223 -15.71 -14.13 -11.40
N ALA A 224 -15.69 -13.77 -12.68
CA ALA A 224 -16.42 -14.51 -13.73
C ALA A 224 -15.86 -15.92 -13.96
N GLN A 225 -14.52 -16.08 -13.92
CA GLN A 225 -13.86 -17.38 -14.03
C GLN A 225 -14.18 -18.30 -12.84
N ALA A 226 -14.12 -17.78 -11.61
CA ALA A 226 -14.46 -18.52 -10.40
C ALA A 226 -15.91 -19.04 -10.43
N SER A 227 -16.85 -18.20 -10.85
CA SER A 227 -18.26 -18.59 -10.97
C SER A 227 -18.53 -19.65 -12.03
N ARG A 228 -17.75 -19.66 -13.13
CA ARG A 228 -17.84 -20.72 -14.17
C ARG A 228 -17.26 -22.05 -13.70
N ALA A 229 -16.13 -22.03 -12.95
CA ALA A 229 -15.51 -23.23 -12.42
C ALA A 229 -16.41 -23.95 -11.40
N GLN A 230 -17.13 -23.21 -10.56
CA GLN A 230 -18.08 -23.79 -9.60
C GLN A 230 -19.25 -24.48 -10.29
N LYS A 231 -19.82 -23.87 -11.33
CA LYS A 231 -20.93 -24.48 -12.09
C LYS A 231 -20.53 -25.71 -12.90
N GLY A 232 -19.26 -25.82 -13.31
CA GLY A 232 -18.72 -26.97 -14.04
C GLY A 232 -18.38 -28.18 -13.16
N SER A 233 -18.31 -28.02 -11.84
CA SER A 233 -18.03 -29.11 -10.87
C SER A 233 -19.33 -29.74 -10.28
N GLU A 234 -20.50 -29.18 -10.59
CA GLU A 234 -21.80 -29.68 -10.15
C GLU A 234 -22.54 -30.51 -11.22
N LEU A 235 -21.90 -30.77 -12.37
CA LEU A 235 -22.34 -31.65 -13.44
C LEU A 235 -21.47 -32.91 -13.52
#